data_ea02f190867afa1f8e26b3803c76000b
#
_entry.id   ea02f190867afa1f8e26b3803c76000b
#
_cell.length_a   1.000
_cell.length_b   1.000
_cell.length_c   1.000
_cell.angle_alpha   90.00
_cell.angle_beta   90.00
_cell.angle_gamma   90.00
#
_symmetry.space_group_name_H-M   'P 1'
#
loop_
_entity.id
_entity.type
_entity.pdbx_description
1 polymer ?
#
loop_
_entity_poly.entity_id
_entity_poly.type
_entity_poly.pdbx_seq_one_letter_code
_entity_poly.pdbx_strand_id
1 'polypeptide(L)'
;MTLDESQDCLRNMVYVVDNREQPTKALEKRLSYLEPHVRETLVAGDYTAKTLLPNGEWFYVPVAIERKMSLTEIAGNLTRERERFRAEFNRGRDREIRLCILIEQASWETAYAGAYRSKMSARSMIASLLTWYARYDCPLFLCERPETGGKLIRDILHYSMREALDGMVDYEL
;
A
#
# COMPACT_ATOMS: atom_id res chain seq x y z
N MET A 1 -22.59 -13.59 0.38
CA MET A 1 -23.40 -12.36 0.08
C MET A 1 -23.87 -12.41 -1.36
N THR A 2 -24.90 -11.62 -1.70
CA THR A 2 -25.35 -11.48 -3.10
C THR A 2 -24.42 -10.54 -3.89
N LEU A 3 -24.55 -10.55 -5.22
CA LEU A 3 -23.79 -9.64 -6.10
C LEU A 3 -24.13 -8.17 -5.82
N ASP A 4 -25.44 -7.86 -5.58
CA ASP A 4 -25.86 -6.48 -5.28
C ASP A 4 -25.28 -6.00 -3.94
N GLU A 5 -25.26 -6.84 -2.92
CA GLU A 5 -24.62 -6.53 -1.63
C GLU A 5 -23.12 -6.29 -1.78
N SER A 6 -22.42 -7.09 -2.60
CA SER A 6 -21.00 -6.89 -2.90
C SER A 6 -20.74 -5.53 -3.57
N GLN A 7 -21.59 -5.16 -4.54
CA GLN A 7 -21.50 -3.86 -5.21
C GLN A 7 -21.80 -2.70 -4.25
N ASP A 8 -22.76 -2.86 -3.32
CA ASP A 8 -23.05 -1.87 -2.28
C ASP A 8 -21.87 -1.69 -1.31
N CYS A 9 -21.27 -2.78 -0.86
CA CYS A 9 -20.07 -2.76 -0.05
C CYS A 9 -18.94 -2.00 -0.75
N LEU A 10 -18.73 -2.25 -2.04
CA LEU A 10 -17.69 -1.57 -2.82
C LEU A 10 -17.98 -0.07 -2.97
N ARG A 11 -19.23 0.33 -3.21
CA ARG A 11 -19.63 1.74 -3.30
C ARG A 11 -19.45 2.51 -1.98
N ASN A 12 -19.62 1.82 -0.86
CA ASN A 12 -19.51 2.39 0.49
C ASN A 12 -18.11 2.18 1.12
N MET A 13 -17.12 1.80 0.33
CA MET A 13 -15.75 1.61 0.79
C MET A 13 -15.15 2.92 1.31
N VAL A 14 -14.41 2.83 2.41
CA VAL A 14 -13.72 3.95 3.06
C VAL A 14 -12.23 3.67 3.04
N TYR A 15 -11.41 4.62 2.60
CA TYR A 15 -9.96 4.53 2.70
C TYR A 15 -9.51 4.76 4.14
N VAL A 16 -8.49 4.05 4.57
CA VAL A 16 -7.92 4.17 5.91
C VAL A 16 -6.48 4.62 5.81
N VAL A 17 -6.16 5.71 6.48
CA VAL A 17 -4.83 6.33 6.50
C VAL A 17 -4.25 6.18 7.91
N ASP A 18 -3.00 5.70 8.00
CA ASP A 18 -2.34 5.53 9.30
C ASP A 18 -2.20 6.88 10.03
N ASN A 19 -2.46 6.88 11.33
CA ASN A 19 -2.34 8.06 12.18
C ASN A 19 -0.93 8.65 12.23
N ARG A 20 0.10 7.84 11.91
CA ARG A 20 1.51 8.24 11.91
C ARG A 20 1.92 9.02 10.65
N GLU A 21 1.08 9.00 9.58
CA GLU A 21 1.33 9.82 8.38
C GLU A 21 1.31 11.31 8.74
N GLN A 22 2.44 11.99 8.50
CA GLN A 22 2.62 13.39 8.88
C GLN A 22 1.83 14.34 7.97
N PRO A 23 1.19 15.39 8.53
CA PRO A 23 0.44 16.38 7.75
C PRO A 23 1.40 17.21 6.89
N THR A 24 1.45 16.90 5.62
CA THR A 24 2.27 17.58 4.62
C THR A 24 1.44 17.93 3.39
N LYS A 25 1.88 18.93 2.61
CA LYS A 25 1.24 19.23 1.32
C LYS A 25 1.20 18.04 0.37
N ALA A 26 2.18 17.15 0.44
CA ALA A 26 2.17 15.91 -0.35
C ALA A 26 1.11 14.93 0.14
N LEU A 27 0.87 14.83 1.46
CA LEU A 27 -0.24 14.05 2.01
C LEU A 27 -1.59 14.63 1.56
N GLU A 28 -1.80 15.95 1.66
CA GLU A 28 -3.05 16.61 1.21
C GLU A 28 -3.35 16.28 -0.25
N LYS A 29 -2.34 16.34 -1.12
CA LYS A 29 -2.47 15.97 -2.53
C LYS A 29 -2.87 14.52 -2.73
N ARG A 30 -2.33 13.58 -1.95
CA ARG A 30 -2.74 12.17 -2.01
C ARG A 30 -4.16 11.98 -1.53
N LEU A 31 -4.50 12.59 -0.38
CA LEU A 31 -5.82 12.46 0.23
C LEU A 31 -6.95 12.99 -0.65
N SER A 32 -6.69 13.97 -1.53
CA SER A 32 -7.70 14.45 -2.49
C SER A 32 -8.18 13.39 -3.48
N TYR A 33 -7.52 12.25 -3.57
CA TYR A 33 -7.92 11.09 -4.38
C TYR A 33 -8.51 9.95 -3.54
N LEU A 34 -8.50 10.07 -2.20
CA LEU A 34 -8.90 9.04 -1.25
C LEU A 34 -10.13 9.48 -0.46
N GLU A 35 -11.23 9.71 -1.16
CA GLU A 35 -12.49 10.12 -0.52
C GLU A 35 -13.57 9.03 -0.69
N PRO A 36 -14.31 8.70 0.38
CA PRO A 36 -14.13 9.16 1.77
C PRO A 36 -12.95 8.45 2.46
N HIS A 37 -12.28 9.12 3.41
CA HIS A 37 -11.23 8.51 4.21
C HIS A 37 -11.37 8.77 5.72
N VAL A 38 -10.76 7.89 6.52
CA VAL A 38 -10.63 8.01 7.98
C VAL A 38 -9.19 7.77 8.39
N ARG A 39 -8.83 8.24 9.59
CA ARG A 39 -7.52 7.98 10.18
C ARG A 39 -7.63 6.95 11.29
N GLU A 40 -6.77 5.92 11.23
CA GLU A 40 -6.69 4.85 12.23
C GLU A 40 -5.23 4.45 12.43
N THR A 41 -4.95 3.71 13.51
CA THR A 41 -3.64 3.07 13.68
C THR A 41 -3.61 1.74 12.98
N LEU A 42 -2.79 1.60 11.95
CA LEU A 42 -2.66 0.37 11.17
C LEU A 42 -1.65 -0.59 11.79
N VAL A 43 -1.90 -1.88 11.66
CA VAL A 43 -0.97 -2.96 12.08
C VAL A 43 0.30 -2.95 11.22
N ALA A 44 0.13 -2.71 9.90
CA ALA A 44 1.22 -2.62 8.94
C ALA A 44 0.82 -1.72 7.77
N GLY A 45 1.79 -1.01 7.18
CA GLY A 45 1.58 -0.07 6.09
C GLY A 45 1.01 1.27 6.52
N ASP A 46 0.86 2.17 5.57
CA ASP A 46 0.40 3.55 5.76
C ASP A 46 -1.04 3.76 5.26
N TYR A 47 -1.50 2.93 4.32
CA TYR A 47 -2.83 3.02 3.70
C TYR A 47 -3.45 1.63 3.53
N THR A 48 -4.77 1.54 3.81
CA THR A 48 -5.62 0.39 3.49
C THR A 48 -7.04 0.88 3.19
N ALA A 49 -8.01 -0.04 3.07
CA ALA A 49 -9.41 0.31 2.93
C ALA A 49 -10.31 -0.67 3.70
N LYS A 50 -11.51 -0.21 4.05
CA LYS A 50 -12.52 -1.01 4.72
C LYS A 50 -13.91 -0.73 4.17
N THR A 51 -14.82 -1.67 4.37
CA THR A 51 -16.25 -1.52 4.09
C THR A 51 -17.07 -2.21 5.16
N LEU A 52 -18.34 -1.81 5.31
CA LEU A 52 -19.27 -2.49 6.21
C LEU A 52 -19.98 -3.60 5.44
N LEU A 53 -19.86 -4.83 5.91
CA LEU A 53 -20.54 -5.98 5.34
C LEU A 53 -22.03 -6.01 5.71
N PRO A 54 -22.88 -6.77 4.98
CA PRO A 54 -24.31 -6.88 5.27
C PRO A 54 -24.63 -7.41 6.69
N ASN A 55 -23.72 -8.18 7.29
CA ASN A 55 -23.84 -8.67 8.67
C ASN A 55 -23.50 -7.61 9.74
N GLY A 56 -23.11 -6.38 9.33
CA GLY A 56 -22.75 -5.28 10.22
C GLY A 56 -21.29 -5.30 10.70
N GLU A 57 -20.45 -6.18 10.19
CA GLU A 57 -19.03 -6.24 10.53
C GLU A 57 -18.17 -5.41 9.56
N TRP A 58 -17.12 -4.76 10.10
CA TRP A 58 -16.12 -4.09 9.28
C TRP A 58 -15.17 -5.10 8.66
N PHE A 59 -15.11 -5.09 7.35
CA PHE A 59 -14.15 -5.84 6.55
C PHE A 59 -13.03 -4.92 6.08
N TYR A 60 -11.79 -5.24 6.43
CA TYR A 60 -10.59 -4.59 5.90
C TYR A 60 -10.05 -5.43 4.75
N VAL A 61 -9.79 -4.78 3.61
CA VAL A 61 -9.14 -5.47 2.51
C VAL A 61 -7.79 -6.03 2.96
N PRO A 62 -7.43 -7.29 2.62
CA PRO A 62 -6.17 -7.91 3.07
C PRO A 62 -4.95 -7.37 2.29
N VAL A 63 -4.94 -6.08 2.01
CA VAL A 63 -3.87 -5.35 1.31
C VAL A 63 -3.61 -4.04 2.04
N ALA A 64 -2.34 -3.72 2.24
CA ALA A 64 -1.93 -2.40 2.72
C ALA A 64 -0.74 -1.87 1.90
N ILE A 65 -0.59 -0.56 1.88
CA ILE A 65 0.45 0.11 1.11
C ILE A 65 1.42 0.78 2.08
N GLU A 66 2.68 0.40 2.00
CA GLU A 66 3.81 1.05 2.65
C GLU A 66 4.38 2.08 1.68
N ARG A 67 4.21 3.35 1.99
CA ARG A 67 4.66 4.45 1.13
C ARG A 67 6.05 4.93 1.52
N LYS A 68 6.87 5.21 0.52
CA LYS A 68 8.18 5.85 0.67
C LYS A 68 8.25 7.11 -0.19
N MET A 69 8.78 8.17 0.38
CA MET A 69 8.88 9.48 -0.29
C MET A 69 9.85 9.45 -1.47
N SER A 70 10.87 8.57 -1.44
CA SER A 70 11.91 8.52 -2.45
C SER A 70 12.77 7.27 -2.38
N LEU A 71 13.60 7.04 -3.41
CA LEU A 71 14.67 6.01 -3.39
C LEU A 71 15.69 6.24 -2.26
N THR A 72 15.90 7.48 -1.83
CA THR A 72 16.79 7.79 -0.70
C THR A 72 16.24 7.26 0.62
N GLU A 73 14.94 7.40 0.84
CA GLU A 73 14.28 6.86 2.04
C GLU A 73 14.31 5.34 2.06
N ILE A 74 13.89 4.69 0.98
CA ILE A 74 13.89 3.22 0.93
C ILE A 74 15.31 2.65 1.07
N ALA A 75 16.35 3.33 0.57
CA ALA A 75 17.75 2.93 0.79
C ALA A 75 18.10 2.91 2.28
N GLY A 76 17.61 3.87 3.07
CA GLY A 76 17.73 3.89 4.53
C GLY A 76 17.07 2.69 5.19
N ASN A 77 15.84 2.39 4.79
CA ASN A 77 15.08 1.24 5.31
C ASN A 77 15.72 -0.11 4.93
N LEU A 78 16.30 -0.22 3.73
CA LEU A 78 16.96 -1.44 3.28
C LEU A 78 18.39 -1.63 3.88
N THR A 79 18.93 -0.62 4.55
CA THR A 79 20.27 -0.65 5.17
C THR A 79 20.20 -0.49 6.69
N ARG A 80 20.17 0.74 7.19
CA ARG A 80 20.27 1.06 8.62
C ARG A 80 19.05 0.60 9.42
N GLU A 81 17.83 0.67 8.82
CA GLU A 81 16.56 0.32 9.46
C GLU A 81 16.04 -1.05 9.00
N ARG A 82 16.90 -1.88 8.43
CA ARG A 82 16.51 -3.14 7.77
C ARG A 82 15.69 -4.06 8.67
N GLU A 83 16.07 -4.21 9.93
CA GLU A 83 15.36 -5.10 10.86
C GLU A 83 13.98 -4.55 11.23
N ARG A 84 13.86 -3.24 11.43
CA ARG A 84 12.57 -2.58 11.67
C ARG A 84 11.63 -2.74 10.47
N PHE A 85 12.14 -2.49 9.26
CA PHE A 85 11.40 -2.63 8.02
C PHE A 85 10.97 -4.08 7.78
N ARG A 86 11.86 -5.04 8.05
CA ARG A 86 11.54 -6.47 7.99
C ARG A 86 10.47 -6.88 9.00
N ALA A 87 10.53 -6.36 10.23
CA ALA A 87 9.52 -6.64 11.25
C ALA A 87 8.12 -6.17 10.84
N GLU A 88 8.01 -5.07 10.10
CA GLU A 88 6.73 -4.58 9.56
C GLU A 88 6.13 -5.56 8.55
N PHE A 89 6.92 -6.03 7.60
CA PHE A 89 6.50 -7.05 6.62
C PHE A 89 6.12 -8.38 7.28
N ASN A 90 6.85 -8.79 8.32
CA ASN A 90 6.49 -9.97 9.09
C ASN A 90 5.14 -9.80 9.80
N ARG A 91 4.89 -8.62 10.41
CA ARG A 91 3.57 -8.33 11.03
C ARG A 91 2.44 -8.38 10.00
N GLY A 92 2.64 -7.83 8.80
CA GLY A 92 1.68 -7.92 7.71
C GLY A 92 1.37 -9.37 7.35
N ARG A 93 2.41 -10.16 7.12
CA ARG A 93 2.29 -11.58 6.78
C ARG A 93 1.59 -12.40 7.90
N ASP A 94 1.93 -12.16 9.16
CA ASP A 94 1.35 -12.86 10.31
C ASP A 94 -0.14 -12.52 10.50
N ARG A 95 -0.63 -11.47 9.86
CA ARG A 95 -2.03 -11.03 9.82
C ARG A 95 -2.68 -11.24 8.46
N GLU A 96 -2.03 -11.97 7.56
CA GLU A 96 -2.52 -12.22 6.19
C GLU A 96 -2.76 -10.94 5.39
N ILE A 97 -2.03 -9.85 5.71
CA ILE A 97 -2.06 -8.58 5.00
C ILE A 97 -0.90 -8.56 3.99
N ARG A 98 -1.23 -8.48 2.71
CA ARG A 98 -0.27 -8.29 1.63
C ARG A 98 0.19 -6.84 1.59
N LEU A 99 1.45 -6.58 1.93
CA LEU A 99 2.04 -5.25 1.82
C LEU A 99 2.52 -4.98 0.40
N CYS A 100 2.15 -3.82 -0.14
CA CYS A 100 2.71 -3.25 -1.37
C CYS A 100 3.64 -2.11 -1.01
N ILE A 101 4.77 -1.95 -1.69
CA ILE A 101 5.63 -0.77 -1.54
C ILE A 101 5.32 0.22 -2.66
N LEU A 102 4.99 1.46 -2.29
CA LEU A 102 4.87 2.59 -3.19
C LEU A 102 6.01 3.57 -2.95
N ILE A 103 6.85 3.80 -3.95
CA ILE A 103 7.97 4.73 -3.87
C ILE A 103 7.67 5.94 -4.76
N GLU A 104 7.51 7.11 -4.14
CA GLU A 104 7.32 8.39 -4.84
C GLU A 104 8.68 8.97 -5.27
N GLN A 105 8.66 9.99 -6.12
CA GLN A 105 9.86 10.63 -6.69
C GLN A 105 10.87 9.61 -7.24
N ALA A 106 10.35 8.56 -7.90
CA ALA A 106 11.12 7.42 -8.34
C ALA A 106 10.60 6.84 -9.66
N SER A 107 11.52 6.28 -10.42
CA SER A 107 11.25 5.39 -11.57
C SER A 107 12.27 4.24 -11.54
N TRP A 108 12.03 3.19 -12.31
CA TRP A 108 13.02 2.12 -12.46
C TRP A 108 14.31 2.65 -13.10
N GLU A 109 14.20 3.61 -14.02
CA GLU A 109 15.34 4.26 -14.68
C GLU A 109 16.22 4.97 -13.64
N THR A 110 15.62 5.75 -12.71
CA THR A 110 16.37 6.45 -11.65
C THR A 110 16.99 5.45 -10.66
N ALA A 111 16.31 4.33 -10.37
CA ALA A 111 16.83 3.28 -9.50
C ALA A 111 18.04 2.58 -10.12
N TYR A 112 17.96 2.19 -11.40
CA TYR A 112 19.07 1.57 -12.13
C TYR A 112 20.25 2.53 -12.35
N ALA A 113 19.98 3.82 -12.54
CA ALA A 113 21.02 4.85 -12.67
C ALA A 113 21.70 5.20 -11.34
N GLY A 114 21.15 4.74 -10.20
CA GLY A 114 21.66 5.13 -8.88
C GLY A 114 21.42 6.62 -8.55
N ALA A 115 20.39 7.22 -9.15
CA ALA A 115 20.07 8.64 -9.01
C ALA A 115 19.34 8.95 -7.67
N TYR A 116 19.99 8.66 -6.54
CA TYR A 116 19.51 8.92 -5.18
C TYR A 116 20.67 9.15 -4.22
N ARG A 117 20.40 9.77 -3.07
CA ARG A 117 21.41 10.09 -2.05
C ARG A 117 21.55 8.94 -1.07
N SER A 118 22.46 8.01 -1.36
CA SER A 118 22.81 6.90 -0.48
C SER A 118 24.18 6.34 -0.85
N LYS A 119 24.84 5.67 0.11
CA LYS A 119 26.04 4.84 -0.17
C LYS A 119 25.68 3.47 -0.79
N MET A 120 24.40 3.14 -0.85
CA MET A 120 23.92 1.91 -1.47
C MET A 120 24.08 2.00 -2.98
N SER A 121 24.76 1.02 -3.60
CA SER A 121 24.91 1.00 -5.06
C SER A 121 23.58 0.71 -5.75
N ALA A 122 23.44 1.11 -7.03
CA ALA A 122 22.25 0.79 -7.83
C ALA A 122 21.98 -0.72 -7.88
N ARG A 123 23.01 -1.52 -8.09
CA ARG A 123 22.92 -2.99 -8.08
C ARG A 123 22.36 -3.52 -6.74
N SER A 124 22.84 -3.00 -5.61
CA SER A 124 22.35 -3.41 -4.29
C SER A 124 20.93 -2.97 -4.03
N MET A 125 20.54 -1.78 -4.50
CA MET A 125 19.15 -1.27 -4.42
C MET A 125 18.21 -2.21 -5.17
N ILE A 126 18.46 -2.46 -6.44
CA ILE A 126 17.66 -3.34 -7.28
C ILE A 126 17.58 -4.75 -6.67
N ALA A 127 18.71 -5.32 -6.29
CA ALA A 127 18.75 -6.66 -5.66
C ALA A 127 17.91 -6.70 -4.38
N SER A 128 17.95 -5.65 -3.55
CA SER A 128 17.17 -5.59 -2.32
C SER A 128 15.68 -5.45 -2.59
N LEU A 129 15.27 -4.57 -3.51
CA LEU A 129 13.86 -4.40 -3.90
C LEU A 129 13.28 -5.71 -4.45
N LEU A 130 13.98 -6.35 -5.38
CA LEU A 130 13.53 -7.62 -5.96
C LEU A 130 13.55 -8.78 -4.95
N THR A 131 14.47 -8.74 -3.97
CA THR A 131 14.47 -9.70 -2.85
C THR A 131 13.23 -9.50 -1.96
N TRP A 132 12.83 -8.25 -1.69
CA TRP A 132 11.61 -7.96 -0.94
C TRP A 132 10.37 -8.46 -1.68
N TYR A 133 10.28 -8.15 -2.97
CA TYR A 133 9.23 -8.68 -3.84
C TYR A 133 9.13 -10.22 -3.74
N ALA A 134 10.25 -10.93 -3.95
CA ALA A 134 10.25 -12.39 -3.96
C ALA A 134 9.97 -13.01 -2.59
N ARG A 135 10.44 -12.37 -1.49
CA ARG A 135 10.31 -12.91 -0.12
C ARG A 135 8.92 -12.73 0.46
N TYR A 136 8.27 -11.61 0.18
CA TYR A 136 7.03 -11.19 0.82
C TYR A 136 5.84 -11.14 -0.14
N ASP A 137 6.02 -11.58 -1.38
CA ASP A 137 5.03 -11.35 -2.46
C ASP A 137 4.57 -9.87 -2.50
N CYS A 138 5.54 -8.97 -2.38
CA CYS A 138 5.32 -7.54 -2.19
C CYS A 138 5.41 -6.81 -3.53
N PRO A 139 4.30 -6.38 -4.13
CA PRO A 139 4.31 -5.56 -5.34
C PRO A 139 5.05 -4.25 -5.11
N LEU A 140 5.81 -3.82 -6.13
CA LEU A 140 6.59 -2.59 -6.13
C LEU A 140 6.00 -1.62 -7.14
N PHE A 141 5.56 -0.46 -6.65
CA PHE A 141 5.04 0.63 -7.47
C PHE A 141 5.95 1.84 -7.33
N LEU A 142 6.36 2.41 -8.45
CA LEU A 142 7.16 3.62 -8.48
C LEU A 142 6.38 4.71 -9.21
N CYS A 143 6.44 5.94 -8.71
CA CYS A 143 5.84 7.09 -9.37
C CYS A 143 6.64 8.37 -9.07
N GLU A 144 6.52 9.36 -9.96
CA GLU A 144 7.29 10.60 -9.83
C GLU A 144 6.61 11.64 -8.95
N ARG A 145 5.28 11.60 -8.80
CA ARG A 145 4.48 12.65 -8.16
C ARG A 145 3.53 12.11 -7.11
N PRO A 146 3.29 12.89 -6.01
CA PRO A 146 2.29 12.51 -4.99
C PRO A 146 0.87 12.33 -5.54
N GLU A 147 0.49 13.10 -6.56
CA GLU A 147 -0.83 12.95 -7.22
C GLU A 147 -0.97 11.59 -7.89
N THR A 148 0.07 11.11 -8.55
CA THR A 148 0.10 9.74 -9.11
C THR A 148 0.11 8.70 -8.00
N GLY A 149 0.84 8.96 -6.91
CA GLY A 149 0.82 8.13 -5.71
C GLY A 149 -0.58 7.98 -5.12
N GLY A 150 -1.33 9.09 -4.98
CA GLY A 150 -2.71 9.07 -4.52
C GLY A 150 -3.64 8.25 -5.41
N LYS A 151 -3.52 8.39 -6.74
CA LYS A 151 -4.28 7.58 -7.71
C LYS A 151 -3.93 6.09 -7.60
N LEU A 152 -2.65 5.74 -7.49
CA LEU A 152 -2.22 4.35 -7.34
C LEU A 152 -2.76 3.75 -6.04
N ILE A 153 -2.69 4.47 -4.91
CA ILE A 153 -3.26 4.01 -3.63
C ILE A 153 -4.75 3.73 -3.80
N ARG A 154 -5.51 4.70 -4.37
CA ARG A 154 -6.94 4.54 -4.64
C ARG A 154 -7.23 3.28 -5.45
N ASP A 155 -6.56 3.15 -6.59
CA ASP A 155 -6.86 2.11 -7.57
C ASP A 155 -6.44 0.72 -7.04
N ILE A 156 -5.27 0.60 -6.42
CA ILE A 156 -4.81 -0.65 -5.80
C ILE A 156 -5.82 -1.12 -4.75
N LEU A 157 -6.23 -0.24 -3.83
CA LEU A 157 -7.15 -0.60 -2.76
C LEU A 157 -8.57 -0.86 -3.28
N HIS A 158 -9.05 -0.07 -4.24
CA HIS A 158 -10.36 -0.27 -4.86
C HIS A 158 -10.46 -1.63 -5.57
N TYR A 159 -9.50 -1.93 -6.44
CA TYR A 159 -9.53 -3.19 -7.17
C TYR A 159 -9.25 -4.40 -6.27
N SER A 160 -8.40 -4.26 -5.25
CA SER A 160 -8.21 -5.31 -4.26
C SER A 160 -9.47 -5.56 -3.43
N MET A 161 -10.21 -4.51 -3.06
CA MET A 161 -11.51 -4.65 -2.36
C MET A 161 -12.53 -5.34 -3.25
N ARG A 162 -12.64 -4.94 -4.52
CA ARG A 162 -13.54 -5.56 -5.49
C ARG A 162 -13.29 -7.07 -5.59
N GLU A 163 -12.05 -7.48 -5.82
CA GLU A 163 -11.69 -8.91 -5.95
C GLU A 163 -11.96 -9.69 -4.63
N ALA A 164 -11.69 -9.06 -3.47
CA ALA A 164 -11.97 -9.69 -2.19
C ALA A 164 -13.47 -9.88 -1.94
N LEU A 165 -14.29 -8.88 -2.28
CA LEU A 165 -15.75 -8.95 -2.17
C LEU A 165 -16.36 -9.94 -3.17
N ASP A 166 -15.85 -9.97 -4.41
CA ASP A 166 -16.28 -10.91 -5.45
C ASP A 166 -16.05 -12.37 -5.00
N GLY A 167 -14.94 -12.65 -4.34
CA GLY A 167 -14.67 -13.95 -3.71
C GLY A 167 -15.62 -14.35 -2.56
N MET A 168 -16.44 -13.40 -2.06
CA MET A 168 -17.45 -13.66 -1.02
C MET A 168 -18.87 -13.81 -1.60
N VAL A 169 -19.04 -13.65 -2.91
CA VAL A 169 -20.34 -13.80 -3.57
C VAL A 169 -20.67 -15.28 -3.75
N ASP A 170 -21.84 -15.67 -3.25
CA ASP A 170 -22.40 -17.00 -3.49
C ASP A 170 -23.03 -17.01 -4.90
N TYR A 171 -22.26 -17.45 -5.89
CA TYR A 171 -22.82 -17.75 -7.20
C TYR A 171 -23.58 -19.06 -7.11
N GLU A 172 -24.93 -19.02 -7.14
CA GLU A 172 -25.72 -20.25 -7.31
C GLU A 172 -25.30 -20.91 -8.64
N LEU A 173 -24.73 -22.12 -8.55
CA LEU A 173 -24.35 -22.96 -9.70
C LEU A 173 -25.57 -23.64 -10.31
#